data_b28c281cd1d8e964a0d861b74909b38d
#
_entry.id   b28c281cd1d8e964a0d861b74909b38d
#
_cell.length_a   1.000
_cell.length_b   1.000
_cell.length_c   1.000
_cell.angle_alpha   90.00
_cell.angle_beta   90.00
_cell.angle_gamma   90.00
#
_symmetry.space_group_name_H-M   'P 1'
#
loop_
_entity.id
_entity.type
_entity.pdbx_description
1 polymer ?
#
loop_
_entity_poly.entity_id
_entity_poly.type
_entity_poly.pdbx_seq_one_letter_code
_entity_poly.pdbx_strand_id
1 'polypeptide(L)'
;MEIKVRGKHFSVPQHVEERARTKFQHLEHYLPLLKDGTCDVDLSHEKAKEPNRRYTVHVNMSAHGVHLQATGHAEQPEAAIDHAAHVLTRQAQRQKDRLHSHGRHGGEEVMPAPEVDVSPGRPARVKRFVMKPMTVAEAMEQIEALGHSFYVFHHANEERVAVLYRRHAGGYGLILPELP
;
A
#
# COMPACT_ATOMS: atom_id res chain seq x y z
N MET A 1 -0.83 -18.05 -1.53
CA MET A 1 -1.28 -16.84 -0.80
C MET A 1 -2.58 -17.10 -0.07
N GLU A 2 -2.69 -16.73 1.20
CA GLU A 2 -3.95 -16.80 1.95
C GLU A 2 -4.78 -15.55 1.68
N ILE A 3 -6.02 -15.72 1.15
CA ILE A 3 -6.90 -14.61 0.80
C ILE A 3 -8.10 -14.61 1.75
N LYS A 4 -8.28 -13.51 2.50
CA LYS A 4 -9.41 -13.28 3.40
C LYS A 4 -10.28 -12.17 2.84
N VAL A 5 -11.55 -12.50 2.57
CA VAL A 5 -12.53 -11.53 2.05
C VAL A 5 -13.55 -11.22 3.15
N ARG A 6 -13.75 -9.93 3.43
CA ARG A 6 -14.67 -9.46 4.46
C ARG A 6 -15.58 -8.37 3.90
N GLY A 7 -16.85 -8.42 4.29
CA GLY A 7 -17.82 -7.36 4.00
C GLY A 7 -18.04 -6.45 5.20
N LYS A 8 -18.01 -5.13 4.99
CA LYS A 8 -18.45 -4.14 5.98
C LYS A 8 -19.87 -3.68 5.63
N HIS A 9 -20.80 -3.88 6.56
CA HIS A 9 -22.20 -3.50 6.46
C HIS A 9 -23.02 -4.26 5.39
N PHE A 10 -22.47 -5.34 4.81
CA PHE A 10 -23.24 -6.25 3.96
C PHE A 10 -22.59 -7.64 3.89
N SER A 11 -23.39 -8.65 3.55
CA SER A 11 -22.88 -10.00 3.30
C SER A 11 -22.32 -10.07 1.89
N VAL A 12 -21.05 -10.47 1.75
CA VAL A 12 -20.42 -10.65 0.44
C VAL A 12 -21.04 -11.88 -0.24
N PRO A 13 -21.64 -11.74 -1.44
CA PRO A 13 -22.14 -12.88 -2.18
C PRO A 13 -20.99 -13.82 -2.59
N GLN A 14 -21.24 -15.13 -2.63
CA GLN A 14 -20.23 -16.14 -2.93
C GLN A 14 -19.50 -15.87 -4.26
N HIS A 15 -20.22 -15.50 -5.32
CA HIS A 15 -19.61 -15.20 -6.63
C HIS A 15 -18.66 -13.99 -6.60
N VAL A 16 -18.92 -12.99 -5.72
CA VAL A 16 -18.04 -11.83 -5.52
C VAL A 16 -16.76 -12.26 -4.79
N GLU A 17 -16.91 -13.12 -3.78
CA GLU A 17 -15.77 -13.68 -3.04
C GLU A 17 -14.88 -14.53 -3.96
N GLU A 18 -15.47 -15.42 -4.76
CA GLU A 18 -14.76 -16.26 -5.73
C GLU A 18 -14.01 -15.41 -6.78
N ARG A 19 -14.66 -14.34 -7.27
CA ARG A 19 -14.03 -13.39 -8.19
C ARG A 19 -12.82 -12.69 -7.54
N ALA A 20 -12.96 -12.22 -6.32
CA ALA A 20 -11.87 -11.59 -5.57
C ALA A 20 -10.68 -12.56 -5.40
N ARG A 21 -10.96 -13.80 -4.98
CA ARG A 21 -9.95 -14.85 -4.84
C ARG A 21 -9.20 -15.10 -6.14
N THR A 22 -9.94 -15.32 -7.24
CA THR A 22 -9.35 -15.57 -8.56
C THR A 22 -8.49 -14.41 -9.04
N LYS A 23 -8.99 -13.18 -8.92
CA LYS A 23 -8.27 -11.98 -9.39
C LYS A 23 -7.00 -11.71 -8.59
N PHE A 24 -7.06 -11.79 -7.26
CA PHE A 24 -5.90 -11.50 -6.44
C PHE A 24 -4.89 -12.65 -6.43
N GLN A 25 -5.33 -13.90 -6.52
CA GLN A 25 -4.43 -15.03 -6.68
C GLN A 25 -3.61 -14.95 -7.99
N HIS A 26 -4.19 -14.38 -9.05
CA HIS A 26 -3.48 -14.18 -10.33
C HIS A 26 -2.26 -13.25 -10.20
N LEU A 27 -2.20 -12.39 -9.18
CA LEU A 27 -1.06 -11.50 -8.92
C LEU A 27 0.23 -12.26 -8.57
N GLU A 28 0.13 -13.51 -8.11
CA GLU A 28 1.29 -14.38 -7.88
C GLU A 28 2.12 -14.62 -9.16
N HIS A 29 1.50 -14.56 -10.33
CA HIS A 29 2.21 -14.68 -11.62
C HIS A 29 3.11 -13.48 -11.90
N TYR A 30 2.70 -12.29 -11.46
CA TYR A 30 3.50 -11.08 -11.65
C TYR A 30 4.60 -10.95 -10.59
N LEU A 31 4.30 -11.36 -9.37
CA LEU A 31 5.23 -11.30 -8.24
C LEU A 31 5.18 -12.62 -7.45
N PRO A 32 6.03 -13.60 -7.78
CA PRO A 32 6.03 -14.93 -7.14
C PRO A 32 6.21 -14.90 -5.62
N LEU A 33 6.84 -13.85 -5.07
CA LEU A 33 7.00 -13.64 -3.63
C LEU A 33 5.65 -13.55 -2.88
N LEU A 34 4.56 -13.18 -3.56
CA LEU A 34 3.23 -13.13 -2.95
C LEU A 34 2.65 -14.51 -2.61
N LYS A 35 3.25 -15.59 -3.13
CA LYS A 35 2.72 -16.94 -3.00
C LYS A 35 2.56 -17.40 -1.54
N ASP A 36 3.50 -17.01 -0.67
CA ASP A 36 3.49 -17.35 0.75
C ASP A 36 2.96 -16.20 1.64
N GLY A 37 2.32 -15.21 1.03
CA GLY A 37 1.80 -14.03 1.70
C GLY A 37 0.34 -14.12 2.08
N THR A 38 -0.14 -13.02 2.66
CA THR A 38 -1.55 -12.80 3.01
C THR A 38 -2.15 -11.70 2.14
N CYS A 39 -3.46 -11.82 1.85
CA CYS A 39 -4.23 -10.82 1.14
C CYS A 39 -5.55 -10.59 1.89
N ASP A 40 -5.68 -9.45 2.53
CA ASP A 40 -6.91 -9.02 3.17
C ASP A 40 -7.70 -8.12 2.22
N VAL A 41 -8.95 -8.48 1.96
CA VAL A 41 -9.88 -7.79 1.05
C VAL A 41 -11.08 -7.34 1.85
N ASP A 42 -11.19 -6.05 2.10
CA ASP A 42 -12.32 -5.44 2.79
C ASP A 42 -13.25 -4.77 1.76
N LEU A 43 -14.47 -5.30 1.61
CA LEU A 43 -15.51 -4.70 0.78
C LEU A 43 -16.47 -3.90 1.66
N SER A 44 -16.78 -2.68 1.26
CA SER A 44 -17.82 -1.85 1.89
C SER A 44 -18.87 -1.41 0.86
N HIS A 45 -20.12 -1.39 1.31
CA HIS A 45 -21.24 -0.84 0.55
C HIS A 45 -21.73 0.43 1.25
N GLU A 46 -21.64 1.56 0.58
CA GLU A 46 -22.08 2.84 1.08
C GLU A 46 -23.22 3.40 0.23
N LYS A 47 -24.18 4.04 0.90
CA LYS A 47 -25.23 4.82 0.21
C LYS A 47 -24.66 6.16 -0.30
N ALA A 48 -23.66 6.08 -1.19
CA ALA A 48 -23.06 7.27 -1.77
C ALA A 48 -24.01 7.91 -2.78
N LYS A 49 -24.00 9.26 -2.85
CA LYS A 49 -24.74 10.02 -3.85
C LYS A 49 -24.23 9.73 -5.27
N GLU A 50 -22.95 9.43 -5.40
CA GLU A 50 -22.29 9.08 -6.66
C GLU A 50 -22.38 7.56 -6.88
N PRO A 51 -23.03 7.08 -7.98
CA PRO A 51 -23.14 5.65 -8.28
C PRO A 51 -21.79 4.92 -8.28
N ASN A 52 -20.76 5.54 -8.84
CA ASN A 52 -19.42 4.98 -8.95
C ASN A 52 -18.68 4.77 -7.61
N ARG A 53 -19.28 5.15 -6.49
CA ARG A 53 -18.72 4.97 -5.15
C ARG A 53 -19.60 4.13 -4.23
N ARG A 54 -20.57 3.41 -4.76
CA ARG A 54 -21.46 2.55 -3.96
C ARG A 54 -20.70 1.40 -3.31
N TYR A 55 -19.73 0.83 -4.03
CA TYR A 55 -18.88 -0.22 -3.50
C TYR A 55 -17.42 0.26 -3.46
N THR A 56 -16.80 0.07 -2.33
CA THR A 56 -15.37 0.33 -2.12
C THR A 56 -14.70 -0.95 -1.69
N VAL A 57 -13.59 -1.28 -2.35
CA VAL A 57 -12.74 -2.43 -2.03
C VAL A 57 -11.38 -1.91 -1.58
N HIS A 58 -11.00 -2.26 -0.38
CA HIS A 58 -9.64 -2.06 0.11
C HIS A 58 -8.91 -3.40 0.12
N VAL A 59 -7.74 -3.45 -0.49
CA VAL A 59 -6.91 -4.65 -0.55
C VAL A 59 -5.56 -4.35 0.04
N ASN A 60 -5.15 -5.22 0.97
CA ASN A 60 -3.82 -5.19 1.56
C ASN A 60 -3.16 -6.54 1.32
N MET A 61 -2.01 -6.54 0.65
CA MET A 61 -1.19 -7.72 0.43
C MET A 61 0.14 -7.58 1.14
N SER A 62 0.58 -8.65 1.80
CA SER A 62 1.86 -8.68 2.51
C SER A 62 2.56 -10.01 2.31
N ALA A 63 3.82 -9.97 1.85
CA ALA A 63 4.67 -11.14 1.70
C ALA A 63 6.15 -10.73 1.70
N HIS A 64 6.98 -11.40 2.49
CA HIS A 64 8.45 -11.24 2.48
C HIS A 64 8.94 -9.77 2.49
N GLY A 65 8.31 -8.92 3.32
CA GLY A 65 8.65 -7.49 3.41
C GLY A 65 8.07 -6.62 2.29
N VAL A 66 7.39 -7.21 1.31
CA VAL A 66 6.65 -6.49 0.27
C VAL A 66 5.23 -6.23 0.75
N HIS A 67 4.80 -4.97 0.71
CA HIS A 67 3.46 -4.54 1.04
C HIS A 67 2.85 -3.83 -0.17
N LEU A 68 1.72 -4.36 -0.67
CA LEU A 68 0.95 -3.77 -1.76
C LEU A 68 -0.44 -3.40 -1.23
N GLN A 69 -0.89 -2.19 -1.54
CA GLN A 69 -2.22 -1.71 -1.15
C GLN A 69 -2.92 -1.09 -2.33
N ALA A 70 -4.21 -1.37 -2.47
CA ALA A 70 -5.05 -0.69 -3.45
C ALA A 70 -6.45 -0.45 -2.93
N THR A 71 -7.07 0.59 -3.46
CA THR A 71 -8.49 0.89 -3.28
C THR A 71 -9.15 0.93 -4.64
N GLY A 72 -10.27 0.22 -4.78
CA GLY A 72 -11.13 0.27 -5.95
C GLY A 72 -12.51 0.81 -5.59
N HIS A 73 -13.09 1.61 -6.47
CA HIS A 73 -14.45 2.14 -6.32
C HIS A 73 -15.24 1.83 -7.58
N ALA A 74 -16.50 1.43 -7.43
CA ALA A 74 -17.42 1.24 -8.55
C ALA A 74 -18.87 1.18 -8.10
N GLU A 75 -19.80 1.13 -9.07
CA GLU A 75 -21.22 0.91 -8.84
C GLU A 75 -21.54 -0.54 -8.48
N GLN A 76 -20.69 -1.49 -8.93
CA GLN A 76 -20.84 -2.92 -8.69
C GLN A 76 -19.59 -3.47 -7.97
N PRO A 77 -19.72 -4.44 -7.05
CA PRO A 77 -18.61 -4.95 -6.27
C PRO A 77 -17.54 -5.62 -7.15
N GLU A 78 -17.94 -6.29 -8.22
CA GLU A 78 -17.03 -6.93 -9.16
C GLU A 78 -16.15 -5.91 -9.89
N ALA A 79 -16.72 -4.79 -10.32
CA ALA A 79 -15.98 -3.72 -10.97
C ALA A 79 -15.01 -3.04 -10.01
N ALA A 80 -15.40 -2.88 -8.73
CA ALA A 80 -14.50 -2.34 -7.70
C ALA A 80 -13.31 -3.27 -7.44
N ILE A 81 -13.53 -4.61 -7.43
CA ILE A 81 -12.47 -5.62 -7.35
C ILE A 81 -11.54 -5.53 -8.55
N ASP A 82 -12.08 -5.40 -9.77
CA ASP A 82 -11.27 -5.29 -10.99
C ASP A 82 -10.41 -4.02 -10.99
N HIS A 83 -10.94 -2.89 -10.52
CA HIS A 83 -10.15 -1.66 -10.35
C HIS A 83 -9.00 -1.83 -9.35
N ALA A 84 -9.27 -2.41 -8.19
CA ALA A 84 -8.23 -2.70 -7.20
C ALA A 84 -7.17 -3.66 -7.74
N ALA A 85 -7.58 -4.73 -8.43
CA ALA A 85 -6.68 -5.70 -9.05
C ALA A 85 -5.77 -5.05 -10.11
N HIS A 86 -6.31 -4.14 -10.94
CA HIS A 86 -5.52 -3.41 -11.93
C HIS A 86 -4.42 -2.54 -11.28
N VAL A 87 -4.76 -1.83 -10.20
CA VAL A 87 -3.78 -1.02 -9.46
C VAL A 87 -2.69 -1.92 -8.86
N LEU A 88 -3.08 -3.04 -8.22
CA LEU A 88 -2.14 -4.01 -7.64
C LEU A 88 -1.24 -4.66 -8.69
N THR A 89 -1.77 -4.99 -9.87
CA THR A 89 -0.96 -5.53 -10.97
C THR A 89 0.16 -4.58 -11.36
N ARG A 90 -0.15 -3.29 -11.50
CA ARG A 90 0.87 -2.27 -11.80
C ARG A 90 1.92 -2.13 -10.69
N GLN A 91 1.49 -2.20 -9.41
CA GLN A 91 2.41 -2.17 -8.28
C GLN A 91 3.30 -3.42 -8.24
N ALA A 92 2.72 -4.62 -8.46
CA ALA A 92 3.46 -5.88 -8.50
C ALA A 92 4.51 -5.90 -9.63
N GLN A 93 4.16 -5.40 -10.82
CA GLN A 93 5.10 -5.27 -11.93
C GLN A 93 6.26 -4.34 -11.58
N ARG A 94 5.98 -3.15 -11.05
CA ARG A 94 7.04 -2.21 -10.61
C ARG A 94 7.94 -2.82 -9.53
N GLN A 95 7.36 -3.58 -8.60
CA GLN A 95 8.12 -4.25 -7.56
C GLN A 95 9.01 -5.36 -8.14
N LYS A 96 8.50 -6.13 -9.10
CA LYS A 96 9.28 -7.11 -9.85
C LYS A 96 10.48 -6.48 -10.56
N ASP A 97 10.24 -5.37 -11.28
CA ASP A 97 11.28 -4.67 -12.01
C ASP A 97 12.39 -4.17 -11.07
N ARG A 98 12.03 -3.72 -9.85
CA ARG A 98 13.00 -3.35 -8.82
C ARG A 98 13.82 -4.51 -8.31
N LEU A 99 13.20 -5.64 -8.00
CA LEU A 99 13.90 -6.84 -7.56
C LEU A 99 14.90 -7.33 -8.61
N HIS A 100 14.58 -7.16 -9.90
CA HIS A 100 15.51 -7.49 -11.00
C HIS A 100 16.61 -6.43 -11.22
N SER A 101 16.35 -5.16 -10.92
CA SER A 101 17.36 -4.09 -11.05
C SER A 101 18.33 -4.05 -9.85
N HIS A 102 17.91 -4.53 -8.68
CA HIS A 102 18.73 -4.58 -7.44
C HIS A 102 19.77 -5.71 -7.42
N GLY A 103 19.85 -6.54 -8.43
CA GLY A 103 20.94 -7.54 -8.56
C GLY A 103 22.33 -6.94 -8.72
N ARG A 104 22.50 -5.61 -8.67
CA ARG A 104 23.78 -4.92 -8.80
C ARG A 104 24.21 -4.04 -7.62
N HIS A 105 23.35 -3.80 -6.62
CA HIS A 105 23.76 -3.06 -5.40
C HIS A 105 23.03 -3.63 -4.19
N GLY A 106 23.79 -4.15 -3.25
CA GLY A 106 23.28 -4.72 -2.00
C GLY A 106 22.60 -3.67 -1.11
N GLY A 107 21.37 -3.96 -0.72
CA GLY A 107 20.61 -3.19 0.26
C GLY A 107 20.02 -4.13 1.30
N GLU A 108 20.39 -3.93 2.57
CA GLU A 108 19.98 -4.69 3.75
C GLU A 108 18.47 -4.66 4.00
N GLU A 109 17.95 -5.79 4.46
CA GLU A 109 16.57 -6.00 4.91
C GLU A 109 16.15 -5.04 6.02
N VAL A 110 15.05 -4.32 5.82
CA VAL A 110 14.35 -3.58 6.89
C VAL A 110 13.24 -4.48 7.43
N MET A 111 13.43 -5.01 8.63
CA MET A 111 12.39 -5.76 9.35
C MET A 111 11.20 -4.86 9.71
N PRO A 112 9.95 -5.28 9.46
CA PRO A 112 8.79 -4.52 9.90
C PRO A 112 8.58 -4.66 11.41
N ALA A 113 8.37 -3.53 12.08
CA ALA A 113 7.95 -3.51 13.48
C ALA A 113 6.47 -3.92 13.63
N PRO A 114 6.06 -4.50 14.79
CA PRO A 114 4.71 -5.02 14.99
C PRO A 114 3.64 -3.93 14.90
N GLU A 115 2.55 -4.25 14.20
CA GLU A 115 1.37 -3.38 14.07
C GLU A 115 0.49 -3.48 15.32
N VAL A 116 0.17 -2.33 15.91
CA VAL A 116 -0.81 -2.23 17.02
C VAL A 116 -2.13 -1.73 16.43
N ASP A 117 -3.20 -2.53 16.60
CA ASP A 117 -4.55 -2.18 16.10
C ASP A 117 -5.28 -1.28 17.11
N VAL A 118 -5.95 -0.24 16.64
CA VAL A 118 -6.58 0.78 17.49
C VAL A 118 -8.00 1.09 17.03
N SER A 119 -8.96 0.95 17.94
CA SER A 119 -10.41 1.17 17.72
C SER A 119 -10.81 2.65 17.53
N PRO A 120 -12.06 2.96 17.03
CA PRO A 120 -12.52 4.33 16.75
C PRO A 120 -12.40 5.27 17.95
N GLY A 121 -11.79 6.44 17.74
CA GLY A 121 -11.55 7.46 18.77
C GLY A 121 -10.14 7.50 19.34
N ARG A 122 -9.25 6.59 18.94
CA ARG A 122 -7.82 6.61 19.26
C ARG A 122 -6.99 6.83 17.99
N PRO A 123 -5.72 7.33 18.09
CA PRO A 123 -4.87 7.47 16.92
C PRO A 123 -4.77 6.13 16.19
N ALA A 124 -5.11 6.13 14.91
CA ALA A 124 -5.52 4.96 14.15
C ALA A 124 -4.50 3.83 14.05
N ARG A 125 -3.22 4.09 14.11
CA ARG A 125 -2.13 3.08 14.16
C ARG A 125 -0.82 3.72 14.57
N VAL A 126 -0.09 3.09 15.48
CA VAL A 126 1.29 3.48 15.79
C VAL A 126 2.23 2.58 14.99
N LYS A 127 2.93 3.15 14.02
CA LYS A 127 4.01 2.46 13.31
C LYS A 127 5.35 2.91 13.89
N ARG A 128 6.17 1.97 14.28
CA ARG A 128 7.57 2.20 14.68
C ARG A 128 8.45 1.54 13.63
N PHE A 129 9.36 2.31 13.06
CA PHE A 129 10.31 1.78 12.08
C PHE A 129 11.68 2.42 12.33
N VAL A 130 12.72 1.67 12.05
CA VAL A 130 14.09 2.16 12.11
C VAL A 130 14.34 2.99 10.86
N MET A 131 14.69 4.25 11.01
CA MET A 131 15.05 5.13 9.91
C MET A 131 16.56 5.09 9.71
N LYS A 132 16.99 4.72 8.50
CA LYS A 132 18.39 4.91 8.09
C LYS A 132 18.57 6.34 7.58
N PRO A 133 19.72 6.97 7.84
CA PRO A 133 20.04 8.25 7.22
C PRO A 133 20.04 8.12 5.70
N MET A 134 19.37 9.07 5.02
CA MET A 134 19.32 9.12 3.56
C MET A 134 19.28 10.57 3.07
N THR A 135 19.66 10.77 1.82
CA THR A 135 19.60 12.07 1.14
C THR A 135 18.18 12.38 0.65
N VAL A 136 17.92 13.64 0.32
CA VAL A 136 16.63 14.06 -0.29
C VAL A 136 16.39 13.33 -1.62
N ALA A 137 17.44 13.10 -2.42
CA ALA A 137 17.34 12.39 -3.69
C ALA A 137 16.86 10.93 -3.48
N GLU A 138 17.44 10.21 -2.54
CA GLU A 138 17.03 8.85 -2.17
C GLU A 138 15.60 8.85 -1.61
N ALA A 139 15.22 9.84 -0.79
CA ALA A 139 13.87 9.97 -0.28
C ALA A 139 12.86 10.26 -1.42
N MET A 140 13.24 11.00 -2.46
CA MET A 140 12.43 11.21 -3.66
C MET A 140 12.20 9.90 -4.42
N GLU A 141 13.22 9.08 -4.57
CA GLU A 141 13.08 7.76 -5.16
C GLU A 141 12.14 6.88 -4.33
N GLN A 142 12.25 6.93 -3.01
CA GLN A 142 11.39 6.15 -2.10
C GLN A 142 9.92 6.59 -2.17
N ILE A 143 9.63 7.90 -2.16
CA ILE A 143 8.25 8.40 -2.24
C ILE A 143 7.59 8.04 -3.58
N GLU A 144 8.35 8.09 -4.67
CA GLU A 144 7.88 7.66 -6.00
C GLU A 144 7.64 6.15 -6.02
N ALA A 145 8.59 5.45 -5.45
CA ALA A 145 8.61 4.02 -5.32
C ALA A 145 7.38 3.47 -4.62
N LEU A 146 7.03 4.06 -3.49
CA LEU A 146 5.92 3.66 -2.64
C LEU A 146 4.58 4.24 -3.13
N GLY A 147 4.59 5.22 -4.04
CA GLY A 147 3.40 5.92 -4.51
C GLY A 147 2.72 6.75 -3.41
N HIS A 148 3.45 7.10 -2.36
CA HIS A 148 2.93 7.88 -1.25
C HIS A 148 2.84 9.37 -1.59
N SER A 149 2.00 10.11 -0.88
CA SER A 149 1.92 11.58 -0.97
C SER A 149 2.95 12.26 -0.08
N PHE A 150 3.49 11.57 0.93
CA PHE A 150 4.57 12.03 1.80
C PHE A 150 5.46 10.87 2.23
N TYR A 151 6.69 11.19 2.65
CA TYR A 151 7.68 10.24 3.16
C TYR A 151 8.45 10.85 4.32
N VAL A 152 8.54 10.10 5.43
CA VAL A 152 9.28 10.53 6.63
C VAL A 152 10.61 9.79 6.65
N PHE A 153 11.73 10.50 6.80
CA PHE A 153 13.06 9.92 6.78
C PHE A 153 14.02 10.68 7.70
N HIS A 154 15.16 10.09 8.01
CA HIS A 154 16.26 10.76 8.70
C HIS A 154 17.17 11.39 7.63
N HIS A 155 17.27 12.74 7.64
CA HIS A 155 18.07 13.47 6.67
C HIS A 155 19.55 13.31 7.00
N ALA A 156 20.36 12.77 6.07
CA ALA A 156 21.76 12.44 6.32
C ALA A 156 22.64 13.66 6.65
N ASN A 157 22.39 14.81 6.00
CA ASN A 157 23.21 16.02 6.19
C ASN A 157 22.73 16.87 7.37
N GLU A 158 21.43 16.82 7.70
CA GLU A 158 20.83 17.62 8.77
C GLU A 158 20.74 16.87 10.09
N GLU A 159 21.06 15.57 10.08
CA GLU A 159 21.00 14.64 11.23
C GLU A 159 19.67 14.70 12.01
N ARG A 160 18.57 14.99 11.32
CA ARG A 160 17.23 15.15 11.90
C ARG A 160 16.15 14.47 11.06
N VAL A 161 15.00 14.29 11.65
CA VAL A 161 13.83 13.81 10.93
C VAL A 161 13.36 14.85 9.93
N ALA A 162 13.09 14.41 8.70
CA ALA A 162 12.55 15.23 7.62
C ALA A 162 11.30 14.59 7.03
N VAL A 163 10.42 15.42 6.45
CA VAL A 163 9.23 14.97 5.74
C VAL A 163 9.27 15.50 4.32
N LEU A 164 9.39 14.61 3.35
CA LEU A 164 9.24 14.93 1.92
C LEU A 164 7.77 14.75 1.53
N TYR A 165 7.18 15.69 0.79
CA TYR A 165 5.79 15.60 0.37
C TYR A 165 5.60 16.08 -1.08
N ARG A 166 4.60 15.51 -1.78
CA ARG A 166 4.22 15.95 -3.13
C ARG A 166 3.36 17.21 -3.06
N ARG A 167 3.72 18.22 -3.83
CA ARG A 167 2.94 19.46 -3.95
C ARG A 167 1.82 19.31 -4.96
N HIS A 168 0.65 19.90 -4.70
CA HIS A 168 -0.46 19.92 -5.66
C HIS A 168 -0.10 20.63 -6.98
N ALA A 169 0.78 21.63 -6.93
CA ALA A 169 1.27 22.34 -8.11
C ALA A 169 2.39 21.61 -8.88
N GLY A 170 2.67 20.37 -8.50
CA GLY A 170 3.79 19.59 -9.03
C GLY A 170 5.10 19.79 -8.24
N GLY A 171 6.01 18.81 -8.35
CA GLY A 171 7.26 18.75 -7.60
C GLY A 171 7.08 18.32 -6.14
N TYR A 172 8.14 18.51 -5.36
CA TYR A 172 8.24 18.10 -3.96
C TYR A 172 8.48 19.29 -3.03
N GLY A 173 8.05 19.18 -1.79
CA GLY A 173 8.41 20.05 -0.70
C GLY A 173 9.09 19.27 0.42
N LEU A 174 10.02 19.91 1.14
CA LEU A 174 10.72 19.33 2.26
C LEU A 174 10.35 20.12 3.53
N ILE A 175 9.96 19.41 4.58
CA ILE A 175 9.71 19.95 5.91
C ILE A 175 10.83 19.42 6.82
N LEU A 176 11.52 20.33 7.49
CA LEU A 176 12.51 20.04 8.53
C LEU A 176 11.91 20.47 9.88
N PRO A 177 11.34 19.54 10.67
CA PRO A 177 10.81 19.89 11.99
C PRO A 177 11.93 20.39 12.92
N GLU A 178 11.70 21.48 13.61
CA GLU A 178 12.56 21.97 14.67
C GLU A 178 11.85 21.75 16.01
N LEU A 179 12.56 21.22 16.98
CA LEU A 179 12.10 21.15 18.36
C LEU A 179 12.53 22.42 19.08
N PRO A 180 11.63 23.07 19.85
CA PRO A 180 11.96 24.26 20.63
C PRO A 180 12.98 23.98 21.73
#